data_12edf905efceaa394971e2f90f715d4b
#
_entry.id   12edf905efceaa394971e2f90f715d4b
#
_cell.length_a   1.000
_cell.length_b   1.000
_cell.length_c   1.000
_cell.angle_alpha   90.00
_cell.angle_beta   90.00
_cell.angle_gamma   90.00
#
_symmetry.space_group_name_H-M   'P 1'
#
loop_
_entity.id
_entity.type
_entity.pdbx_description
1 polymer ?
#
loop_
_entity_poly.entity_id
_entity_poly.type
_entity_poly.pdbx_seq_one_letter_code
_entity_poly.pdbx_strand_id
1 'polypeptide(L)'
;MYIPADLYDNLDPDEVLRIELINGGKIYYLPSDHIYMNDEIIYITKPINDKKQKIIIDVNSIAVVCTMSRKTYDLKLQRGELYV
;
A
#
# COMPACT_ATOMS: atom_id res chain seq x y z
N MET A 1 -8.73 -11.00 2.06
CA MET A 1 -8.05 -10.84 3.36
C MET A 1 -8.26 -9.44 3.88
N TYR A 2 -8.64 -9.32 5.13
CA TYR A 2 -8.84 -8.02 5.79
C TYR A 2 -7.50 -7.51 6.34
N ILE A 3 -7.23 -6.21 6.19
CA ILE A 3 -5.99 -5.62 6.71
C ILE A 3 -6.27 -5.07 8.12
N PRO A 4 -5.61 -5.61 9.16
CA PRO A 4 -5.79 -5.07 10.51
C PRO A 4 -5.40 -3.59 10.59
N ALA A 5 -6.19 -2.81 11.32
CA ALA A 5 -5.95 -1.38 11.49
C ALA A 5 -4.56 -1.09 12.06
N ASP A 6 -4.03 -1.98 12.91
CA ASP A 6 -2.70 -1.83 13.49
C ASP A 6 -1.60 -1.70 12.45
N LEU A 7 -1.78 -2.27 11.26
CA LEU A 7 -0.76 -2.24 10.21
C LEU A 7 -0.71 -0.90 9.48
N TYR A 8 -1.82 -0.19 9.37
CA TYR A 8 -1.81 1.08 8.63
C TYR A 8 -1.99 2.31 9.53
N ASP A 9 -2.72 2.20 10.65
CA ASP A 9 -2.91 3.33 11.57
C ASP A 9 -1.64 3.64 12.36
N ASN A 10 -0.83 2.63 12.67
CA ASN A 10 0.39 2.75 13.46
C ASN A 10 1.65 2.56 12.64
N LEU A 11 1.56 2.79 11.33
CA LEU A 11 2.71 2.68 10.44
C LEU A 11 3.73 3.76 10.77
N ASP A 12 4.98 3.35 11.07
CA ASP A 12 6.05 4.30 11.34
C ASP A 12 6.40 5.11 10.09
N PRO A 13 6.92 6.34 10.24
CA PRO A 13 7.37 7.13 9.09
C PRO A 13 8.41 6.42 8.22
N ASP A 14 9.15 5.48 8.81
CA ASP A 14 10.19 4.72 8.12
C ASP A 14 9.70 3.40 7.53
N GLU A 15 8.41 3.14 7.60
CA GLU A 15 7.83 1.91 7.11
C GLU A 15 6.89 2.13 5.93
N VAL A 16 6.77 1.10 5.11
CA VAL A 16 5.83 1.05 3.99
C VAL A 16 5.02 -0.25 4.10
N LEU A 17 3.73 -0.17 3.91
CA LEU A 17 2.87 -1.35 3.88
C LEU A 17 2.82 -1.88 2.44
N ARG A 18 3.18 -3.15 2.27
CA ARG A 18 3.08 -3.83 0.98
C ARG A 18 1.85 -4.73 0.97
N ILE A 19 1.00 -4.52 -0.01
CA ILE A 19 -0.19 -5.33 -0.23
C ILE A 19 0.05 -6.13 -1.50
N GLU A 20 0.07 -7.44 -1.39
CA GLU A 20 0.27 -8.34 -2.53
C GLU A 20 -1.05 -8.99 -2.89
N LEU A 21 -1.40 -8.94 -4.18
CA LEU A 21 -2.64 -9.47 -4.70
C LEU A 21 -2.46 -10.90 -5.17
N ILE A 22 -3.57 -11.63 -5.27
CA ILE A 22 -3.58 -13.03 -5.72
C ILE A 22 -2.95 -13.19 -7.10
N ASN A 23 -3.14 -12.20 -7.98
CA ASN A 23 -2.57 -12.24 -9.33
C ASN A 23 -1.08 -11.84 -9.40
N GLY A 24 -0.45 -11.61 -8.26
CA GLY A 24 0.95 -11.20 -8.18
C GLY A 24 1.17 -9.68 -8.20
N GLY A 25 0.13 -8.90 -8.39
CA GLY A 25 0.23 -7.44 -8.32
C GLY A 25 0.61 -6.98 -6.91
N LYS A 26 1.33 -5.86 -6.83
CA LYS A 26 1.78 -5.29 -5.56
C LYS A 26 1.38 -3.84 -5.48
N ILE A 27 0.88 -3.44 -4.31
CA ILE A 27 0.48 -2.07 -4.02
C ILE A 27 1.17 -1.65 -2.73
N TYR A 28 1.70 -0.43 -2.71
CA TYR A 28 2.44 0.10 -1.57
C TYR A 28 1.68 1.25 -0.96
N TYR A 29 1.47 1.18 0.35
CA TYR A 29 0.84 2.23 1.13
C TYR A 29 1.89 2.88 2.01
N LEU A 30 2.03 4.20 1.87
CA LEU A 30 3.00 5.00 2.60
C LEU A 30 2.32 5.80 3.71
N PRO A 31 3.06 6.22 4.76
CA PRO A 31 2.46 7.03 5.84
C PRO A 31 1.77 8.31 5.36
N SER A 32 2.20 8.86 4.21
CA SER A 32 1.58 10.05 3.62
C SER A 32 0.31 9.79 2.84
N ASP A 33 -0.02 8.51 2.60
CA ASP A 33 -1.22 8.14 1.86
C ASP A 33 -2.43 8.09 2.79
N HIS A 34 -3.62 8.04 2.20
CA HIS A 34 -4.86 7.87 2.93
C HIS A 34 -5.53 6.56 2.55
N ILE A 35 -6.11 5.89 3.53
CA ILE A 35 -6.78 4.61 3.33
C ILE A 35 -8.18 4.65 3.94
N TYR A 36 -9.13 4.09 3.20
CA TYR A 36 -10.48 3.80 3.69
C TYR A 36 -10.78 2.35 3.36
N MET A 37 -11.38 1.63 4.29
CA MET A 37 -11.67 0.22 4.11
C MET A 37 -13.06 -0.12 4.66
N ASN A 38 -13.78 -0.93 3.92
CA ASN A 38 -15.00 -1.57 4.41
C ASN A 38 -14.89 -3.09 4.17
N ASP A 39 -16.00 -3.81 4.28
CA ASP A 39 -16.00 -5.27 4.15
C ASP A 39 -15.72 -5.74 2.72
N GLU A 40 -15.83 -4.88 1.74
CA GLU A 40 -15.75 -5.24 0.33
C GLU A 40 -14.50 -4.68 -0.36
N ILE A 41 -14.15 -3.44 -0.06
CA ILE A 41 -13.09 -2.73 -0.79
C ILE A 41 -12.13 -2.02 0.15
N ILE A 42 -10.92 -1.82 -0.36
CA ILE A 42 -9.92 -0.92 0.21
C ILE A 42 -9.71 0.21 -0.80
N TYR A 43 -9.82 1.43 -0.33
CA TYR A 43 -9.67 2.62 -1.15
C TYR A 43 -8.45 3.40 -0.66
N ILE A 44 -7.43 3.51 -1.50
CA ILE A 44 -6.19 4.20 -1.17
C ILE A 44 -6.07 5.45 -2.03
N THR A 45 -5.79 6.58 -1.40
CA THR A 45 -5.53 7.84 -2.09
C THR A 45 -4.06 8.19 -1.92
N LYS A 46 -3.34 8.34 -3.03
CA LYS A 46 -1.93 8.72 -3.06
C LYS A 46 -1.78 10.12 -3.62
N PRO A 47 -1.21 11.07 -2.87
CA PRO A 47 -0.88 12.38 -3.43
C PRO A 47 0.36 12.24 -4.32
N ILE A 48 0.19 12.49 -5.63
CA ILE A 48 1.29 12.45 -6.60
C ILE A 48 1.30 13.79 -7.32
N ASN A 49 2.35 14.59 -7.07
CA ASN A 49 2.42 15.98 -7.55
C ASN A 49 1.18 16.73 -7.08
N ASP A 50 0.52 17.50 -7.92
CA ASP A 50 -0.71 18.22 -7.58
C ASP A 50 -1.97 17.39 -7.81
N LYS A 51 -1.82 16.09 -8.08
CA LYS A 51 -2.92 15.18 -8.37
C LYS A 51 -3.04 14.11 -7.31
N LYS A 52 -4.22 13.50 -7.21
CA LYS A 52 -4.46 12.38 -6.32
C LYS A 52 -4.71 11.13 -7.16
N GLN A 53 -3.85 10.14 -7.00
CA GLN A 53 -4.10 8.82 -7.56
C GLN A 53 -5.01 8.05 -6.61
N LYS A 54 -6.03 7.41 -7.16
CA LYS A 54 -7.00 6.63 -6.39
C LYS A 54 -6.90 5.17 -6.79
N ILE A 55 -6.74 4.29 -5.80
CA ILE A 55 -6.60 2.85 -6.01
C ILE A 55 -7.72 2.15 -5.24
N ILE A 56 -8.48 1.32 -5.93
CA ILE A 56 -9.55 0.52 -5.33
C ILE A 56 -9.15 -0.94 -5.42
N ILE A 57 -9.16 -1.63 -4.28
CA ILE A 57 -8.77 -3.04 -4.18
C ILE A 57 -9.95 -3.83 -3.61
N ASP A 58 -10.31 -4.94 -4.25
CA ASP A 58 -11.24 -5.90 -3.68
C ASP A 58 -10.54 -6.61 -2.52
N VAL A 59 -11.15 -6.60 -1.33
CA VAL A 59 -10.60 -7.24 -0.14
C VAL A 59 -10.29 -8.72 -0.40
N ASN A 60 -11.09 -9.38 -1.21
CA ASN A 60 -10.92 -10.80 -1.51
C ASN A 60 -9.74 -11.08 -2.45
N SER A 61 -9.18 -10.07 -3.09
CA SER A 61 -8.03 -10.23 -3.99
C SER A 61 -6.69 -10.13 -3.28
N ILE A 62 -6.66 -9.88 -1.98
CA ILE A 62 -5.44 -9.73 -1.21
C ILE A 62 -4.92 -11.10 -0.78
N ALA A 63 -3.67 -11.39 -1.11
CA ALA A 63 -3.00 -12.63 -0.72
C ALA A 63 -2.10 -12.44 0.49
N VAL A 64 -1.31 -11.38 0.52
CA VAL A 64 -0.32 -11.14 1.58
C VAL A 64 -0.26 -9.65 1.90
N VAL A 65 -0.12 -9.34 3.18
CA VAL A 65 0.12 -7.98 3.66
C VAL A 65 1.34 -8.03 4.57
N CYS A 66 2.33 -7.18 4.32
CA CYS A 66 3.51 -7.10 5.17
C CYS A 66 4.06 -5.67 5.17
N THR A 67 4.93 -5.40 6.13
CA THR A 67 5.63 -4.12 6.19
C THR A 67 7.04 -4.28 5.64
N MET A 68 7.60 -3.19 5.12
CA MET A 68 9.00 -3.14 4.72
C MET A 68 9.57 -1.78 5.09
N SER A 69 10.90 -1.69 5.19
CA SER A 69 11.53 -0.42 5.52
C SER A 69 11.42 0.57 4.37
N ARG A 70 11.28 1.85 4.71
CA ARG A 70 11.26 2.92 3.70
C ARG A 70 12.54 2.92 2.87
N LYS A 71 13.67 2.62 3.51
CA LYS A 71 14.96 2.55 2.82
C LYS A 71 14.95 1.51 1.72
N THR A 72 14.44 0.31 2.00
CA THR A 72 14.32 -0.76 1.00
C THR A 72 13.37 -0.35 -0.13
N TYR A 73 12.25 0.26 0.21
CA TYR A 73 11.30 0.76 -0.78
C TYR A 73 11.94 1.78 -1.71
N ASP A 74 12.66 2.76 -1.15
CA ASP A 74 13.31 3.81 -1.94
C ASP A 74 14.38 3.25 -2.87
N LEU A 75 15.15 2.25 -2.40
CA LEU A 75 16.16 1.58 -3.22
C LEU A 75 15.51 0.84 -4.40
N LYS A 76 14.43 0.13 -4.16
CA LYS A 76 13.71 -0.57 -5.22
C LYS A 76 13.10 0.40 -6.24
N LEU A 77 12.58 1.52 -5.76
CA LEU A 77 12.03 2.56 -6.62
C LEU A 77 13.11 3.14 -7.53
N GLN A 78 14.31 3.42 -7.01
CA GLN A 78 15.43 3.91 -7.78
C GLN A 78 15.90 2.93 -8.84
N ARG A 79 15.79 1.63 -8.58
CA ARG A 79 16.17 0.57 -9.51
C ARG A 79 15.10 0.28 -10.57
N GLY A 80 13.95 0.93 -10.48
CA GLY A 80 12.83 0.65 -11.38
C GLY A 80 12.14 -0.67 -11.12
N GLU A 81 12.33 -1.25 -9.93
CA GLU A 81 11.73 -2.54 -9.55
C GLU A 81 10.28 -2.41 -9.08
N LEU A 82 9.83 -1.19 -8.81
CA LEU A 82 8.47 -0.92 -8.35
C LEU A 82 7.68 -0.19 -9.42
N TYR A 83 6.49 -0.70 -9.68
CA TYR A 83 5.50 -0.06 -10.55
C TYR A 83 4.44 0.56 -9.64
N VAL A 84 4.31 1.83 -9.70
CA VAL A 84 3.35 2.56 -8.87
C VAL A 84 2.20 3.02 -9.73
#